data_30da6635abab07b8d77f35208b9e50cc
#
_entry.id   30da6635abab07b8d77f35208b9e50cc
#
_cell.length_a   1.000
_cell.length_b   1.000
_cell.length_c   1.000
_cell.angle_alpha   90.00
_cell.angle_beta   90.00
_cell.angle_gamma   90.00
#
_symmetry.space_group_name_H-M   'P 1'
#
loop_
_entity.id
_entity.type
_entity.pdbx_description
1 polymer ?
#
loop_
_entity_poly.entity_id
_entity_poly.type
_entity_poly.pdbx_seq_one_letter_code
_entity_poly.pdbx_strand_id
1 'polypeptide(L)'
;MAEATFPLAPDGVSDSVPSKSSSALVRMARFTLVRIGTQAVTVAIAVYLSILLANMGGQVDEIRRGVIQEQTAIFAGLNAEVQQMTPEQKKEHIDKLVALAEKKAGLDQPFIVRSFIYLKDGLTLNLGRSDNMHSDSGSSLVRLIILERLPPTLLLFTTAQMLLFFASLFMGLYLSRNYGNWIDKLNLALAPTSAAPSWFYALFLILFFAGVLGVLPFGGMVGAPPPDTTVGYALSVLKHLILPVSAVAISAIFAAIYGSRTFFLIYSQEDYVEMAQAKGLHPRTIERRYILRPTLPIIVTGFALGIISLWTGSVTLETIFNWPGLGRLLFQAATIVDTPVIIGVTVIYAYLLAITVFILDIAYALLDPRVKVGMGGSR
;
A
#
# COMPACT_ATOMS: atom_id res chain seq x y z
N MET A 1 -50.67 56.72 -25.13
CA MET A 1 -49.84 56.99 -23.97
C MET A 1 -50.54 56.42 -22.79
N ALA A 2 -50.08 55.30 -22.32
CA ALA A 2 -50.54 54.66 -21.10
C ALA A 2 -49.25 54.29 -20.32
N GLU A 3 -49.00 55.00 -19.22
CA GLU A 3 -47.92 54.73 -18.29
C GLU A 3 -48.21 53.44 -17.51
N ALA A 4 -47.35 52.43 -17.67
CA ALA A 4 -47.35 51.24 -16.87
C ALA A 4 -46.64 51.52 -15.55
N THR A 5 -47.39 51.69 -14.48
CA THR A 5 -46.91 51.72 -13.10
C THR A 5 -46.54 50.32 -12.65
N PHE A 6 -45.26 50.06 -12.41
CA PHE A 6 -44.79 48.87 -11.72
C PHE A 6 -45.09 48.99 -10.22
N PRO A 7 -45.64 47.94 -9.57
CA PRO A 7 -45.83 47.97 -8.13
C PRO A 7 -44.49 47.80 -7.42
N LEU A 8 -44.24 48.67 -6.41
CA LEU A 8 -43.16 48.58 -5.46
C LEU A 8 -43.25 47.28 -4.67
N ALA A 9 -42.14 46.56 -4.57
CA ALA A 9 -42.03 45.37 -3.75
C ALA A 9 -42.24 45.70 -2.27
N PRO A 10 -42.89 44.82 -1.48
CA PRO A 10 -43.09 45.03 -0.05
C PRO A 10 -41.74 44.97 0.71
N ASP A 11 -41.46 46.02 1.46
CA ASP A 11 -40.42 46.08 2.48
C ASP A 11 -40.67 44.99 3.55
N GLY A 12 -39.74 44.12 3.76
CA GLY A 12 -39.83 43.11 4.80
C GLY A 12 -39.06 41.85 4.60
N VAL A 13 -37.85 41.93 3.98
CA VAL A 13 -36.90 40.82 4.10
C VAL A 13 -36.05 41.08 5.35
N SER A 14 -36.43 40.47 6.47
CA SER A 14 -35.58 40.39 7.63
C SER A 14 -34.30 39.71 7.25
N ASP A 15 -33.20 40.44 7.23
CA ASP A 15 -31.84 39.92 7.20
C ASP A 15 -31.65 39.00 8.41
N SER A 16 -31.94 37.71 8.24
CA SER A 16 -31.50 36.70 9.16
C SER A 16 -29.97 36.67 9.09
N VAL A 17 -29.31 37.30 10.07
CA VAL A 17 -27.87 37.25 10.30
C VAL A 17 -27.43 35.78 10.20
N PRO A 18 -26.53 35.40 9.28
CA PRO A 18 -26.09 34.03 9.19
C PRO A 18 -25.39 33.66 10.49
N SER A 19 -25.86 32.59 11.11
CA SER A 19 -25.29 31.99 12.31
C SER A 19 -23.77 31.87 12.18
N LYS A 20 -23.05 32.21 13.27
CA LYS A 20 -21.58 32.20 13.40
C LYS A 20 -20.93 31.11 12.54
N SER A 21 -20.33 31.48 11.41
CA SER A 21 -19.55 30.58 10.60
C SER A 21 -18.40 30.04 11.44
N SER A 22 -18.45 28.74 11.74
CA SER A 22 -17.32 28.08 12.40
C SER A 22 -16.05 28.41 11.64
N SER A 23 -14.97 28.76 12.32
CA SER A 23 -13.70 29.09 11.68
C SER A 23 -13.26 27.97 10.73
N ALA A 24 -12.55 28.28 9.65
CA ALA A 24 -12.06 27.27 8.71
C ALA A 24 -11.28 26.17 9.41
N LEU A 25 -10.58 26.51 10.50
CA LEU A 25 -9.85 25.55 11.34
C LEU A 25 -10.78 24.55 12.03
N VAL A 26 -11.91 25.02 12.60
CA VAL A 26 -12.87 24.12 13.27
C VAL A 26 -13.53 23.16 12.29
N ARG A 27 -13.87 23.62 11.08
CA ARG A 27 -14.40 22.74 10.04
C ARG A 27 -13.39 21.70 9.59
N MET A 28 -12.13 22.10 9.40
CA MET A 28 -11.05 21.19 9.03
C MET A 28 -10.76 20.17 10.13
N ALA A 29 -10.73 20.60 11.39
CA ALA A 29 -10.56 19.70 12.54
C ALA A 29 -11.71 18.68 12.65
N ARG A 30 -12.96 19.12 12.49
CA ARG A 30 -14.12 18.22 12.48
C ARG A 30 -14.04 17.21 11.33
N PHE A 31 -13.68 17.65 10.14
CA PHE A 31 -13.49 16.75 8.98
C PHE A 31 -12.42 15.70 9.29
N THR A 32 -11.25 16.12 9.76
CA THR A 32 -10.15 15.22 10.12
C THR A 32 -10.57 14.22 11.20
N LEU A 33 -11.27 14.64 12.24
CA LEU A 33 -11.76 13.74 13.29
C LEU A 33 -12.76 12.71 12.76
N VAL A 34 -13.71 13.14 11.94
CA VAL A 34 -14.66 12.21 11.31
C VAL A 34 -13.94 11.20 10.42
N ARG A 35 -12.95 11.65 9.65
CA ARG A 35 -12.15 10.76 8.79
C ARG A 35 -11.31 9.78 9.61
N ILE A 36 -10.68 10.22 10.69
CA ILE A 36 -9.96 9.31 11.60
C ILE A 36 -10.94 8.25 12.15
N GLY A 37 -12.12 8.66 12.59
CA GLY A 37 -13.14 7.74 13.10
C GLY A 37 -13.59 6.72 12.05
N THR A 38 -13.89 7.17 10.82
CA THR A 38 -14.27 6.26 9.72
C THR A 38 -13.14 5.32 9.35
N GLN A 39 -11.89 5.80 9.27
CA GLN A 39 -10.74 4.94 8.98
C GLN A 39 -10.47 3.93 10.10
N ALA A 40 -10.60 4.33 11.35
CA ALA A 40 -10.47 3.40 12.49
C ALA A 40 -11.49 2.25 12.42
N VAL A 41 -12.75 2.55 12.08
CA VAL A 41 -13.79 1.52 11.86
C VAL A 41 -13.44 0.64 10.67
N THR A 42 -12.98 1.22 9.55
CA THR A 42 -12.59 0.47 8.35
C THR A 42 -11.43 -0.48 8.65
N VAL A 43 -10.40 -0.01 9.37
CA VAL A 43 -9.27 -0.86 9.80
C VAL A 43 -9.76 -1.98 10.72
N ALA A 44 -10.62 -1.67 11.70
CA ALA A 44 -11.14 -2.68 12.61
C ALA A 44 -11.91 -3.78 11.86
N ILE A 45 -12.75 -3.40 10.89
CA ILE A 45 -13.47 -4.36 10.04
C ILE A 45 -12.49 -5.17 9.18
N ALA A 46 -11.53 -4.52 8.52
CA ALA A 46 -10.55 -5.19 7.67
C ALA A 46 -9.70 -6.19 8.45
N VAL A 47 -9.20 -5.80 9.62
CA VAL A 47 -8.43 -6.67 10.52
C VAL A 47 -9.29 -7.83 11.00
N TYR A 48 -10.54 -7.57 11.40
CA TYR A 48 -11.45 -8.63 11.86
C TYR A 48 -11.77 -9.64 10.76
N LEU A 49 -12.09 -9.17 9.55
CA LEU A 49 -12.32 -10.05 8.41
C LEU A 49 -11.08 -10.87 8.06
N SER A 50 -9.89 -10.28 8.13
CA SER A 50 -8.63 -11.01 7.90
C SER A 50 -8.43 -12.12 8.93
N ILE A 51 -8.71 -11.86 10.21
CA ILE A 51 -8.66 -12.84 11.28
C ILE A 51 -9.67 -13.97 11.04
N LEU A 52 -10.91 -13.63 10.66
CA LEU A 52 -11.94 -14.61 10.32
C LEU A 52 -11.49 -15.51 9.16
N LEU A 53 -11.04 -14.91 8.05
CA LEU A 53 -10.59 -15.65 6.86
C LEU A 53 -9.41 -16.56 7.17
N ALA A 54 -8.42 -16.08 7.92
CA ALA A 54 -7.27 -16.89 8.31
C ALA A 54 -7.64 -18.11 9.17
N ASN A 55 -8.73 -18.01 9.94
CA ASN A 55 -9.14 -19.07 10.87
C ASN A 55 -10.39 -19.87 10.42
N MET A 56 -11.02 -19.52 9.28
CA MET A 56 -12.30 -20.14 8.84
C MET A 56 -12.21 -21.67 8.59
N GLY A 57 -11.05 -22.18 8.33
CA GLY A 57 -10.87 -23.62 8.08
C GLY A 57 -10.63 -24.47 9.34
N GLY A 58 -10.47 -23.85 10.51
CA GLY A 58 -10.01 -24.57 11.72
C GLY A 58 -8.56 -25.08 11.64
N GLN A 59 -7.96 -25.06 10.46
CA GLN A 59 -6.59 -25.56 10.22
C GLN A 59 -5.53 -24.80 11.03
N VAL A 60 -5.71 -23.50 11.25
CA VAL A 60 -4.78 -22.71 12.06
C VAL A 60 -4.75 -23.18 13.50
N ASP A 61 -5.91 -23.56 14.05
CA ASP A 61 -5.99 -24.11 15.41
C ASP A 61 -5.36 -25.49 15.49
N GLU A 62 -5.58 -26.37 14.50
CA GLU A 62 -4.97 -27.69 14.42
C GLU A 62 -3.45 -27.61 14.30
N ILE A 63 -2.94 -26.73 13.41
CA ILE A 63 -1.51 -26.49 13.25
C ILE A 63 -0.92 -25.96 14.56
N ARG A 64 -1.54 -24.97 15.22
CA ARG A 64 -1.08 -24.46 16.51
C ARG A 64 -1.05 -25.53 17.60
N ARG A 65 -2.08 -26.37 17.68
CA ARG A 65 -2.09 -27.53 18.63
C ARG A 65 -0.96 -28.48 18.30
N GLY A 66 -0.74 -28.80 17.03
CA GLY A 66 0.37 -29.64 16.59
C GLY A 66 1.74 -29.07 16.97
N VAL A 67 1.98 -27.78 16.71
CA VAL A 67 3.23 -27.10 17.11
C VAL A 67 3.41 -27.08 18.62
N ILE A 68 2.36 -26.80 19.40
CA ILE A 68 2.42 -26.85 20.87
C ILE A 68 2.76 -28.26 21.37
N GLN A 69 2.13 -29.27 20.79
CA GLN A 69 2.42 -30.67 21.17
C GLN A 69 3.87 -31.05 20.86
N GLU A 70 4.35 -30.72 19.65
CA GLU A 70 5.72 -31.01 19.23
C GLU A 70 6.76 -30.27 20.09
N GLN A 71 6.62 -28.96 20.26
CA GLN A 71 7.52 -28.16 21.09
C GLN A 71 7.53 -28.64 22.54
N THR A 72 6.36 -28.94 23.11
CA THR A 72 6.25 -29.46 24.49
C THR A 72 6.91 -30.82 24.63
N ALA A 73 6.73 -31.70 23.65
CA ALA A 73 7.38 -33.01 23.65
C ALA A 73 8.91 -32.90 23.54
N ILE A 74 9.44 -32.00 22.71
CA ILE A 74 10.88 -31.73 22.59
C ILE A 74 11.44 -31.20 23.93
N PHE A 75 10.81 -30.17 24.52
CA PHE A 75 11.25 -29.60 25.79
C PHE A 75 11.19 -30.60 26.93
N ALA A 76 10.13 -31.40 27.00
CA ALA A 76 10.02 -32.48 27.97
C ALA A 76 11.09 -33.56 27.76
N GLY A 77 11.42 -33.86 26.50
CA GLY A 77 12.49 -34.80 26.16
C GLY A 77 13.90 -34.35 26.56
N LEU A 78 14.13 -33.04 26.65
CA LEU A 78 15.40 -32.44 27.09
C LEU A 78 15.52 -32.29 28.60
N ASN A 79 14.41 -32.42 29.34
CA ASN A 79 14.42 -32.29 30.79
C ASN A 79 14.86 -33.60 31.45
N ALA A 80 15.96 -33.59 32.22
CA ALA A 80 16.52 -34.74 32.89
C ALA A 80 15.55 -35.39 33.90
N GLU A 81 14.70 -34.62 34.57
CA GLU A 81 13.68 -35.13 35.50
C GLU A 81 12.60 -35.93 34.74
N VAL A 82 12.17 -35.45 33.59
CA VAL A 82 11.17 -36.13 32.74
C VAL A 82 11.73 -37.40 32.12
N GLN A 83 13.03 -37.44 31.83
CA GLN A 83 13.69 -38.62 31.30
C GLN A 83 13.70 -39.81 32.31
N GLN A 84 13.69 -39.53 33.63
CA GLN A 84 13.65 -40.54 34.68
C GLN A 84 12.23 -41.05 35.01
N MET A 85 11.19 -40.46 34.44
CA MET A 85 9.79 -40.87 34.66
C MET A 85 9.46 -42.15 33.89
N THR A 86 8.50 -42.91 34.42
CA THR A 86 7.92 -44.03 33.68
C THR A 86 7.19 -43.54 32.39
N PRO A 87 7.04 -44.38 31.37
CA PRO A 87 6.37 -43.98 30.14
C PRO A 87 4.98 -43.38 30.35
N GLU A 88 4.22 -43.89 31.31
CA GLU A 88 2.89 -43.40 31.67
C GLU A 88 2.94 -42.04 32.36
N GLN A 89 3.84 -41.84 33.30
CA GLN A 89 4.07 -40.58 34.01
C GLN A 89 4.58 -39.48 33.03
N LYS A 90 5.46 -39.87 32.10
CA LYS A 90 5.96 -38.97 31.07
C LYS A 90 4.84 -38.48 30.16
N LYS A 91 3.96 -39.39 29.72
CA LYS A 91 2.81 -39.02 28.89
C LYS A 91 1.87 -38.07 29.63
N GLU A 92 1.49 -38.40 30.86
CA GLU A 92 0.62 -37.56 31.70
C GLU A 92 1.23 -36.16 31.94
N HIS A 93 2.55 -36.08 32.15
CA HIS A 93 3.27 -34.84 32.36
C HIS A 93 3.26 -33.97 31.07
N ILE A 94 3.52 -34.56 29.90
CA ILE A 94 3.45 -33.88 28.60
C ILE A 94 2.03 -33.41 28.32
N ASP A 95 1.01 -34.22 28.52
CA ASP A 95 -0.39 -33.86 28.30
C ASP A 95 -0.81 -32.67 29.19
N LYS A 96 -0.35 -32.61 30.46
CA LYS A 96 -0.56 -31.47 31.34
C LYS A 96 0.14 -30.20 30.84
N LEU A 97 1.36 -30.29 30.35
CA LEU A 97 2.09 -29.17 29.80
C LEU A 97 1.45 -28.66 28.52
N VAL A 98 1.00 -29.57 27.64
CA VAL A 98 0.25 -29.23 26.42
C VAL A 98 -1.03 -28.50 26.77
N ALA A 99 -1.85 -29.01 27.70
CA ALA A 99 -3.08 -28.39 28.15
C ALA A 99 -2.84 -26.99 28.73
N LEU A 100 -1.76 -26.79 29.50
CA LEU A 100 -1.36 -25.48 30.01
C LEU A 100 -0.92 -24.53 28.89
N ALA A 101 -0.19 -25.03 27.92
CA ALA A 101 0.26 -24.23 26.76
C ALA A 101 -0.91 -23.85 25.85
N GLU A 102 -1.84 -24.78 25.58
CA GLU A 102 -3.06 -24.52 24.85
C GLU A 102 -3.94 -23.46 25.55
N LYS A 103 -4.07 -23.56 26.87
CA LYS A 103 -4.79 -22.57 27.69
C LYS A 103 -4.13 -21.19 27.63
N LYS A 104 -2.79 -21.12 27.71
CA LYS A 104 -2.04 -19.86 27.53
C LYS A 104 -2.23 -19.26 26.14
N ALA A 105 -2.34 -20.11 25.11
CA ALA A 105 -2.62 -19.71 23.74
C ALA A 105 -4.10 -19.35 23.52
N GLY A 106 -4.97 -19.54 24.53
CA GLY A 106 -6.41 -19.29 24.47
C GLY A 106 -7.18 -20.29 23.62
N LEU A 107 -6.59 -21.43 23.27
CA LEU A 107 -7.19 -22.45 22.41
C LEU A 107 -8.32 -23.24 23.09
N ASP A 108 -8.50 -23.05 24.39
CA ASP A 108 -9.60 -23.57 25.20
C ASP A 108 -10.92 -22.80 25.03
N GLN A 109 -10.84 -21.57 24.47
CA GLN A 109 -12.01 -20.71 24.31
C GLN A 109 -12.66 -20.89 22.91
N PRO A 110 -14.00 -20.66 22.79
CA PRO A 110 -14.64 -20.64 21.50
C PRO A 110 -14.01 -19.62 20.56
N PHE A 111 -13.92 -19.95 19.27
CA PHE A 111 -13.28 -19.10 18.26
C PHE A 111 -13.82 -17.66 18.24
N ILE A 112 -15.14 -17.46 18.43
CA ILE A 112 -15.75 -16.13 18.48
C ILE A 112 -15.12 -15.26 19.56
N VAL A 113 -14.88 -15.80 20.77
CA VAL A 113 -14.28 -15.03 21.87
C VAL A 113 -12.80 -14.70 21.53
N ARG A 114 -12.06 -15.67 20.99
CA ARG A 114 -10.67 -15.48 20.59
C ARG A 114 -10.51 -14.46 19.46
N SER A 115 -11.45 -14.44 18.52
CA SER A 115 -11.40 -13.48 17.38
C SER A 115 -11.44 -12.02 17.85
N PHE A 116 -12.15 -11.71 18.93
CA PHE A 116 -12.14 -10.37 19.54
C PHE A 116 -10.83 -10.07 20.28
N ILE A 117 -10.21 -11.08 20.91
CA ILE A 117 -8.88 -10.92 21.50
C ILE A 117 -7.85 -10.65 20.41
N TYR A 118 -7.87 -11.41 19.33
CA TYR A 118 -7.00 -11.20 18.17
C TYR A 118 -7.25 -9.84 17.49
N LEU A 119 -8.52 -9.39 17.43
CA LEU A 119 -8.85 -8.06 16.94
C LEU A 119 -8.20 -6.96 17.81
N LYS A 120 -8.33 -7.06 19.14
CA LYS A 120 -7.69 -6.12 20.07
C LYS A 120 -6.17 -6.12 19.86
N ASP A 121 -5.55 -7.30 19.79
CA ASP A 121 -4.11 -7.44 19.59
C ASP A 121 -3.68 -6.87 18.23
N GLY A 122 -4.43 -7.13 17.16
CA GLY A 122 -4.20 -6.54 15.84
C GLY A 122 -4.32 -5.00 15.85
N LEU A 123 -5.36 -4.47 16.52
CA LEU A 123 -5.56 -3.02 16.64
C LEU A 123 -4.53 -2.33 17.54
N THR A 124 -3.90 -3.03 18.46
CA THR A 124 -2.81 -2.49 19.30
C THR A 124 -1.42 -2.81 18.75
N LEU A 125 -1.33 -3.44 17.57
CA LEU A 125 -0.08 -3.91 16.97
C LEU A 125 0.72 -4.85 17.88
N ASN A 126 0.02 -5.55 18.78
CA ASN A 126 0.58 -6.63 19.57
C ASN A 126 0.48 -7.94 18.77
N LEU A 127 1.33 -8.07 17.75
CA LEU A 127 1.26 -9.15 16.76
C LEU A 127 1.84 -10.49 17.27
N GLY A 128 2.22 -10.55 18.54
CA GLY A 128 2.77 -11.75 19.14
C GLY A 128 4.19 -12.10 18.68
N ARG A 129 4.49 -13.39 18.73
CA ARG A 129 5.78 -13.95 18.33
C ARG A 129 5.59 -14.92 17.18
N SER A 130 6.56 -14.94 16.29
CA SER A 130 6.69 -15.94 15.24
C SER A 130 7.08 -17.28 15.83
N ASP A 131 6.54 -18.33 15.25
CA ASP A 131 6.84 -19.71 15.66
C ASP A 131 8.19 -20.19 15.07
N ASN A 132 8.53 -19.74 13.85
CA ASN A 132 9.65 -20.26 13.09
C ASN A 132 10.58 -19.18 12.49
N MET A 133 10.20 -17.90 12.53
CA MET A 133 10.96 -16.81 11.91
C MET A 133 11.56 -15.87 12.95
N HIS A 134 12.68 -15.26 12.57
CA HIS A 134 13.38 -14.30 13.40
C HIS A 134 13.68 -13.03 12.60
N SER A 135 13.75 -11.91 13.29
CA SER A 135 14.27 -10.65 12.76
C SER A 135 15.78 -10.74 12.52
N ASP A 136 16.34 -9.79 11.78
CA ASP A 136 17.79 -9.72 11.56
C ASP A 136 18.55 -9.50 12.89
N SER A 137 17.87 -8.95 13.91
CA SER A 137 18.37 -8.84 15.29
C SER A 137 18.20 -10.11 16.15
N GLY A 138 17.68 -11.20 15.60
CA GLY A 138 17.46 -12.48 16.29
C GLY A 138 16.18 -12.54 17.15
N SER A 139 15.32 -11.51 17.09
CA SER A 139 14.05 -11.50 17.83
C SER A 139 12.94 -12.24 17.08
N SER A 140 12.13 -13.03 17.81
CA SER A 140 10.93 -13.67 17.29
C SER A 140 9.69 -12.77 17.30
N LEU A 141 9.80 -11.49 17.71
CA LEU A 141 8.67 -10.57 17.71
C LEU A 141 8.22 -10.24 16.29
N VAL A 142 6.99 -10.62 15.93
CA VAL A 142 6.41 -10.41 14.58
C VAL A 142 6.50 -8.93 14.15
N ARG A 143 6.22 -8.02 15.07
CA ARG A 143 6.33 -6.59 14.80
C ARG A 143 7.72 -6.17 14.31
N LEU A 144 8.80 -6.68 14.93
CA LEU A 144 10.17 -6.36 14.51
C LEU A 144 10.50 -6.98 13.18
N ILE A 145 10.13 -8.25 12.95
CA ILE A 145 10.30 -8.93 11.67
C ILE A 145 9.67 -8.12 10.52
N ILE A 146 8.46 -7.62 10.72
CA ILE A 146 7.74 -6.83 9.72
C ILE A 146 8.39 -5.46 9.52
N LEU A 147 8.76 -4.76 10.60
CA LEU A 147 9.36 -3.43 10.52
C LEU A 147 10.71 -3.42 9.81
N GLU A 148 11.48 -4.51 9.89
CA GLU A 148 12.74 -4.66 9.15
C GLU A 148 12.50 -4.90 7.64
N ARG A 149 11.39 -5.52 7.26
CA ARG A 149 11.02 -5.83 5.85
C ARG A 149 10.20 -4.74 5.16
N LEU A 150 9.60 -3.83 5.91
CA LEU A 150 8.79 -2.75 5.37
C LEU A 150 9.61 -1.73 4.56
N PRO A 151 10.75 -1.17 5.05
CA PRO A 151 11.53 -0.20 4.29
C PRO A 151 12.01 -0.69 2.92
N PRO A 152 12.52 -1.92 2.75
CA PRO A 152 12.87 -2.46 1.43
C PRO A 152 11.69 -2.48 0.45
N THR A 153 10.51 -2.93 0.86
CA THR A 153 9.30 -2.89 0.02
C THR A 153 8.96 -1.47 -0.40
N LEU A 154 8.96 -0.53 0.55
CA LEU A 154 8.69 0.87 0.28
C LEU A 154 9.71 1.46 -0.70
N LEU A 155 10.98 1.19 -0.50
CA LEU A 155 12.05 1.69 -1.38
C LEU A 155 11.86 1.23 -2.81
N LEU A 156 11.63 -0.07 -3.02
CA LEU A 156 11.45 -0.65 -4.36
C LEU A 156 10.25 -0.04 -5.07
N PHE A 157 9.08 -0.14 -4.45
CA PHE A 157 7.84 0.24 -5.12
C PHE A 157 7.65 1.75 -5.21
N THR A 158 8.10 2.52 -4.20
CA THR A 158 8.08 3.99 -4.30
C THR A 158 8.98 4.48 -5.44
N THR A 159 10.17 3.90 -5.59
CA THR A 159 11.08 4.26 -6.69
C THR A 159 10.45 3.95 -8.04
N ALA A 160 9.85 2.75 -8.20
CA ALA A 160 9.17 2.38 -9.43
C ALA A 160 7.96 3.29 -9.72
N GLN A 161 7.14 3.57 -8.71
CA GLN A 161 5.95 4.44 -8.86
C GLN A 161 6.31 5.88 -9.19
N MET A 162 7.34 6.45 -8.55
CA MET A 162 7.82 7.80 -8.88
C MET A 162 8.30 7.86 -10.33
N LEU A 163 9.07 6.87 -10.76
CA LEU A 163 9.52 6.79 -12.15
C LEU A 163 8.33 6.73 -13.11
N LEU A 164 7.38 5.83 -12.88
CA LEU A 164 6.18 5.67 -13.72
C LEU A 164 5.32 6.95 -13.72
N PHE A 165 5.10 7.56 -12.57
CA PHE A 165 4.30 8.78 -12.44
C PHE A 165 4.90 9.94 -13.21
N PHE A 166 6.16 10.26 -12.98
CA PHE A 166 6.78 11.39 -13.66
C PHE A 166 6.98 11.12 -15.16
N ALA A 167 7.40 9.90 -15.52
CA ALA A 167 7.54 9.54 -16.94
C ALA A 167 6.20 9.61 -17.67
N SER A 168 5.11 9.07 -17.11
CA SER A 168 3.80 9.11 -17.73
C SER A 168 3.22 10.53 -17.79
N LEU A 169 3.42 11.33 -16.74
CA LEU A 169 2.96 12.72 -16.69
C LEU A 169 3.64 13.58 -17.76
N PHE A 170 4.98 13.60 -17.76
CA PHE A 170 5.72 14.46 -18.70
C PHE A 170 5.64 13.97 -20.14
N MET A 171 5.76 12.65 -20.35
CA MET A 171 5.67 12.09 -21.69
C MET A 171 4.24 12.15 -22.23
N GLY A 172 3.23 11.89 -21.40
CA GLY A 172 1.83 12.02 -21.76
C GLY A 172 1.48 13.44 -22.19
N LEU A 173 1.95 14.45 -21.44
CA LEU A 173 1.78 15.87 -21.80
C LEU A 173 2.53 16.24 -23.09
N TYR A 174 3.75 15.73 -23.28
CA TYR A 174 4.50 15.95 -24.51
C TYR A 174 3.80 15.33 -25.72
N LEU A 175 3.32 14.07 -25.61
CA LEU A 175 2.67 13.35 -26.71
C LEU A 175 1.28 13.92 -27.04
N SER A 176 0.55 14.45 -26.04
CA SER A 176 -0.73 15.13 -26.31
C SER A 176 -0.58 16.35 -27.19
N ARG A 177 0.56 17.06 -27.09
CA ARG A 177 0.88 18.21 -27.96
C ARG A 177 1.43 17.81 -29.33
N ASN A 178 2.10 16.68 -29.40
CA ASN A 178 2.75 16.18 -30.61
C ASN A 178 2.04 14.92 -31.11
N TYR A 179 0.70 14.98 -31.12
CA TYR A 179 -0.14 13.87 -31.53
C TYR A 179 0.20 13.38 -32.96
N GLY A 180 0.29 12.07 -33.14
CA GLY A 180 0.57 11.41 -34.41
C GLY A 180 2.02 11.45 -34.86
N ASN A 181 2.96 12.02 -34.05
CA ASN A 181 4.38 11.96 -34.36
C ASN A 181 4.92 10.51 -34.19
N TRP A 182 6.17 10.28 -34.59
CA TRP A 182 6.77 8.95 -34.57
C TRP A 182 6.90 8.37 -33.14
N ILE A 183 7.15 9.23 -32.12
CA ILE A 183 7.23 8.79 -30.71
C ILE A 183 5.85 8.39 -30.18
N ASP A 184 4.79 9.10 -30.58
CA ASP A 184 3.41 8.76 -30.24
C ASP A 184 3.02 7.41 -30.83
N LYS A 185 3.34 7.18 -32.11
CA LYS A 185 3.14 5.90 -32.79
C LYS A 185 3.93 4.76 -32.15
N LEU A 186 5.18 5.04 -31.74
CA LEU A 186 6.03 4.07 -31.06
C LEU A 186 5.43 3.70 -29.69
N ASN A 187 5.00 4.70 -28.89
CA ASN A 187 4.35 4.44 -27.60
C ASN A 187 3.09 3.57 -27.77
N LEU A 188 2.28 3.87 -28.79
CA LEU A 188 1.07 3.08 -29.09
C LEU A 188 1.42 1.65 -29.49
N ALA A 189 2.44 1.46 -30.32
CA ALA A 189 2.91 0.14 -30.74
C ALA A 189 3.49 -0.70 -29.58
N LEU A 190 4.09 -0.04 -28.58
CA LEU A 190 4.65 -0.68 -27.40
C LEU A 190 3.65 -0.84 -26.25
N ALA A 191 2.49 -0.17 -26.27
CA ALA A 191 1.47 -0.30 -25.23
C ALA A 191 1.04 -1.76 -24.93
N PRO A 192 0.93 -2.67 -25.92
CA PRO A 192 0.63 -4.09 -25.67
C PRO A 192 1.67 -4.83 -24.81
N THR A 193 2.91 -4.33 -24.68
CA THR A 193 3.91 -4.94 -23.79
C THR A 193 3.45 -4.92 -22.32
N SER A 194 2.54 -4.02 -21.97
CA SER A 194 1.96 -3.97 -20.62
C SER A 194 0.98 -5.11 -20.30
N ALA A 195 0.67 -5.97 -21.28
CA ALA A 195 -0.11 -7.18 -21.03
C ALA A 195 0.70 -8.24 -20.24
N ALA A 196 2.03 -8.22 -20.32
CA ALA A 196 2.88 -9.13 -19.56
C ALA A 196 3.16 -8.54 -18.16
N PRO A 197 3.05 -9.35 -17.09
CA PRO A 197 3.31 -8.91 -15.73
C PRO A 197 4.80 -8.62 -15.48
N SER A 198 5.10 -7.80 -14.47
CA SER A 198 6.48 -7.39 -14.16
C SER A 198 7.43 -8.56 -13.88
N TRP A 199 6.96 -9.65 -13.28
CA TRP A 199 7.77 -10.82 -13.01
C TRP A 199 8.27 -11.51 -14.29
N PHE A 200 7.49 -11.45 -15.37
CA PHE A 200 7.92 -11.97 -16.68
C PHE A 200 9.15 -11.21 -17.19
N TYR A 201 9.10 -9.87 -17.18
CA TYR A 201 10.26 -9.04 -17.55
C TYR A 201 11.43 -9.25 -16.61
N ALA A 202 11.19 -9.46 -15.32
CA ALA A 202 12.22 -9.71 -14.33
C ALA A 202 13.12 -10.89 -14.71
N LEU A 203 12.53 -12.01 -15.15
CA LEU A 203 13.27 -13.20 -15.56
C LEU A 203 14.21 -12.92 -16.75
N PHE A 204 13.72 -12.22 -17.77
CA PHE A 204 14.54 -11.86 -18.92
C PHE A 204 15.64 -10.85 -18.59
N LEU A 205 15.33 -9.86 -17.76
CA LEU A 205 16.30 -8.87 -17.33
C LEU A 205 17.42 -9.49 -16.48
N ILE A 206 17.10 -10.39 -15.57
CA ILE A 206 18.10 -11.14 -14.79
C ILE A 206 18.95 -11.99 -15.73
N LEU A 207 18.31 -12.79 -16.60
CA LEU A 207 19.03 -13.65 -17.53
C LEU A 207 20.04 -12.86 -18.37
N PHE A 208 19.60 -11.74 -18.94
CA PHE A 208 20.43 -10.97 -19.85
C PHE A 208 21.48 -10.10 -19.13
N PHE A 209 21.06 -9.27 -18.17
CA PHE A 209 21.97 -8.30 -17.54
C PHE A 209 22.84 -8.89 -16.44
N ALA A 210 22.31 -9.84 -15.68
CA ALA A 210 23.08 -10.50 -14.63
C ALA A 210 23.76 -11.78 -15.14
N GLY A 211 23.05 -12.62 -15.92
CA GLY A 211 23.58 -13.90 -16.40
C GLY A 211 24.54 -13.76 -17.58
N VAL A 212 24.11 -13.11 -18.67
CA VAL A 212 24.91 -13.04 -19.90
C VAL A 212 25.95 -11.93 -19.85
N LEU A 213 25.54 -10.71 -19.48
CA LEU A 213 26.44 -9.55 -19.46
C LEU A 213 27.24 -9.42 -18.16
N GLY A 214 26.77 -9.96 -17.04
CA GLY A 214 27.44 -9.87 -15.75
C GLY A 214 27.59 -8.44 -15.17
N VAL A 215 26.80 -7.47 -15.68
CA VAL A 215 26.95 -6.05 -15.29
C VAL A 215 26.09 -5.64 -14.09
N LEU A 216 24.99 -6.36 -13.85
CA LEU A 216 24.04 -6.10 -12.76
C LEU A 216 23.92 -7.33 -11.86
N PRO A 217 23.53 -7.14 -10.59
CA PRO A 217 23.38 -8.25 -9.64
C PRO A 217 22.16 -9.12 -9.96
N PHE A 218 22.24 -10.42 -9.63
CA PHE A 218 21.13 -11.36 -9.78
C PHE A 218 19.97 -11.04 -8.84
N GLY A 219 20.23 -10.53 -7.64
CA GLY A 219 19.22 -10.26 -6.64
C GLY A 219 19.83 -9.81 -5.32
N GLY A 220 18.96 -9.68 -4.30
CA GLY A 220 19.30 -9.06 -3.03
C GLY A 220 19.09 -7.55 -3.06
N MET A 221 19.26 -6.91 -1.92
CA MET A 221 19.16 -5.45 -1.78
C MET A 221 20.54 -4.78 -1.82
N VAL A 222 21.58 -5.51 -1.44
CA VAL A 222 22.95 -5.04 -1.33
C VAL A 222 23.92 -6.17 -1.66
N GLY A 223 25.14 -5.84 -2.08
CA GLY A 223 26.18 -6.83 -2.37
C GLY A 223 26.59 -7.63 -1.14
N ALA A 224 27.12 -8.81 -1.37
CA ALA A 224 27.69 -9.68 -0.33
C ALA A 224 29.21 -9.85 -0.57
N PRO A 225 30.09 -9.41 0.37
CA PRO A 225 29.78 -8.72 1.62
C PRO A 225 29.26 -7.29 1.41
N PRO A 226 28.46 -6.74 2.36
CA PRO A 226 28.00 -5.35 2.29
C PRO A 226 29.20 -4.37 2.32
N PRO A 227 29.16 -3.25 1.58
CA PRO A 227 30.20 -2.23 1.65
C PRO A 227 30.27 -1.57 3.03
N ASP A 228 31.48 -1.32 3.53
CA ASP A 228 31.72 -0.74 4.85
C ASP A 228 31.37 0.76 4.94
N THR A 229 31.31 1.46 3.80
CA THR A 229 31.01 2.90 3.77
C THR A 229 29.54 3.15 3.47
N THR A 230 28.93 4.16 4.10
CA THR A 230 27.54 4.56 3.86
C THR A 230 27.27 4.87 2.37
N VAL A 231 28.22 5.54 1.71
CA VAL A 231 28.10 5.85 0.27
C VAL A 231 28.18 4.57 -0.57
N GLY A 232 29.10 3.67 -0.26
CA GLY A 232 29.23 2.37 -0.93
C GLY A 232 27.98 1.53 -0.76
N TYR A 233 27.41 1.52 0.46
CA TYR A 233 26.14 0.84 0.74
C TYR A 233 25.00 1.41 -0.11
N ALA A 234 24.82 2.73 -0.13
CA ALA A 234 23.78 3.40 -0.93
C ALA A 234 23.93 3.12 -2.43
N LEU A 235 25.16 3.18 -2.96
CA LEU A 235 25.44 2.85 -4.36
C LEU A 235 25.14 1.37 -4.68
N SER A 236 25.45 0.47 -3.74
CA SER A 236 25.12 -0.95 -3.88
C SER A 236 23.60 -1.14 -3.94
N VAL A 237 22.84 -0.52 -3.04
CA VAL A 237 21.36 -0.55 -3.05
C VAL A 237 20.82 -0.01 -4.37
N LEU A 238 21.32 1.13 -4.85
CA LEU A 238 20.90 1.70 -6.13
C LEU A 238 21.15 0.74 -7.29
N LYS A 239 22.32 0.09 -7.31
CA LYS A 239 22.64 -0.91 -8.34
C LYS A 239 21.68 -2.10 -8.32
N HIS A 240 21.31 -2.58 -7.13
CA HIS A 240 20.37 -3.71 -6.97
C HIS A 240 18.91 -3.33 -7.29
N LEU A 241 18.56 -2.04 -7.19
CA LEU A 241 17.23 -1.52 -7.57
C LEU A 241 17.01 -1.46 -9.09
N ILE A 242 18.06 -1.40 -9.90
CA ILE A 242 17.94 -1.17 -11.36
C ILE A 242 17.05 -2.22 -12.00
N LEU A 243 17.35 -3.51 -11.82
CA LEU A 243 16.59 -4.59 -12.48
C LEU A 243 15.15 -4.68 -11.99
N PRO A 244 14.85 -4.71 -10.67
CA PRO A 244 13.47 -4.77 -10.18
C PRO A 244 12.63 -3.57 -10.62
N VAL A 245 13.17 -2.35 -10.54
CA VAL A 245 12.48 -1.13 -10.98
C VAL A 245 12.26 -1.15 -12.49
N SER A 246 13.25 -1.59 -13.28
CA SER A 246 13.12 -1.72 -14.73
C SER A 246 12.04 -2.75 -15.12
N ALA A 247 11.93 -3.86 -14.40
CA ALA A 247 10.89 -4.86 -14.65
C ALA A 247 9.48 -4.27 -14.45
N VAL A 248 9.26 -3.54 -13.36
CA VAL A 248 8.00 -2.83 -13.11
C VAL A 248 7.77 -1.74 -14.16
N ALA A 249 8.82 -0.98 -14.49
CA ALA A 249 8.71 0.10 -15.47
C ALA A 249 8.33 -0.43 -16.86
N ILE A 250 9.01 -1.43 -17.39
CA ILE A 250 8.73 -1.98 -18.72
C ILE A 250 7.30 -2.51 -18.79
N SER A 251 6.83 -3.18 -17.73
CA SER A 251 5.48 -3.74 -17.69
C SER A 251 4.35 -2.70 -17.64
N ALA A 252 4.63 -1.42 -17.36
CA ALA A 252 3.56 -0.45 -17.11
C ALA A 252 3.73 0.89 -17.86
N ILE A 253 4.96 1.27 -18.26
CA ILE A 253 5.27 2.63 -18.69
C ILE A 253 4.52 3.07 -19.96
N PHE A 254 4.44 2.20 -20.96
CA PHE A 254 3.80 2.55 -22.23
C PHE A 254 2.29 2.71 -22.09
N ALA A 255 1.64 1.85 -21.32
CA ALA A 255 0.22 1.98 -21.01
C ALA A 255 -0.06 3.21 -20.13
N ALA A 256 0.80 3.51 -19.15
CA ALA A 256 0.67 4.69 -18.31
C ALA A 256 0.85 5.99 -19.12
N ILE A 257 1.83 6.04 -20.03
CA ILE A 257 2.02 7.17 -20.95
C ILE A 257 0.81 7.31 -21.89
N TYR A 258 0.31 6.21 -22.45
CA TYR A 258 -0.87 6.23 -23.31
C TYR A 258 -2.11 6.77 -22.59
N GLY A 259 -2.35 6.30 -21.37
CA GLY A 259 -3.44 6.80 -20.52
C GLY A 259 -3.32 8.30 -20.24
N SER A 260 -2.14 8.75 -19.80
CA SER A 260 -1.87 10.17 -19.54
C SER A 260 -1.98 11.05 -20.80
N ARG A 261 -1.48 10.57 -21.94
CA ARG A 261 -1.60 11.24 -23.23
C ARG A 261 -3.07 11.39 -23.64
N THR A 262 -3.88 10.34 -23.54
CA THR A 262 -5.31 10.38 -23.86
C THR A 262 -6.05 11.35 -22.94
N PHE A 263 -5.76 11.30 -21.66
CA PHE A 263 -6.28 12.22 -20.66
C PHE A 263 -6.01 13.70 -21.04
N PHE A 264 -4.76 14.04 -21.34
CA PHE A 264 -4.41 15.42 -21.70
C PHE A 264 -4.97 15.84 -23.06
N LEU A 265 -5.14 14.92 -24.02
CA LEU A 265 -5.81 15.22 -25.30
C LEU A 265 -7.27 15.63 -25.07
N ILE A 266 -8.02 14.91 -24.23
CA ILE A 266 -9.41 15.26 -23.91
C ILE A 266 -9.48 16.68 -23.34
N TYR A 267 -8.68 16.97 -22.30
CA TYR A 267 -8.69 18.31 -21.68
C TYR A 267 -8.15 19.43 -22.56
N SER A 268 -7.35 19.11 -23.58
CA SER A 268 -6.86 20.11 -24.53
C SER A 268 -7.90 20.56 -25.56
N GLN A 269 -9.00 19.80 -25.68
CA GLN A 269 -10.11 20.11 -26.61
C GLN A 269 -11.32 20.75 -25.93
N GLU A 270 -11.21 21.09 -24.65
CA GLU A 270 -12.27 21.77 -23.91
C GLU A 270 -12.46 23.21 -24.37
N ASP A 271 -13.70 23.70 -24.42
CA ASP A 271 -14.08 25.04 -24.93
C ASP A 271 -13.28 26.18 -24.31
N TYR A 272 -12.96 26.07 -23.00
CA TYR A 272 -12.18 27.09 -22.31
C TYR A 272 -10.72 27.14 -22.77
N VAL A 273 -10.19 26.03 -23.30
CA VAL A 273 -8.84 25.97 -23.88
C VAL A 273 -8.84 26.57 -25.27
N GLU A 274 -9.85 26.26 -26.08
CA GLU A 274 -10.04 26.90 -27.41
C GLU A 274 -10.21 28.42 -27.28
N MET A 275 -11.00 28.87 -26.30
CA MET A 275 -11.14 30.30 -26.03
C MET A 275 -9.81 30.94 -25.61
N ALA A 276 -8.97 30.25 -24.85
CA ALA A 276 -7.65 30.73 -24.46
C ALA A 276 -6.71 30.85 -25.70
N GLN A 277 -6.80 29.88 -26.61
CA GLN A 277 -6.08 29.93 -27.90
C GLN A 277 -6.55 31.10 -28.80
N ALA A 278 -7.86 31.29 -28.89
CA ALA A 278 -8.44 32.40 -29.67
C ALA A 278 -8.03 33.77 -29.13
N LYS A 279 -7.79 33.89 -27.81
CA LYS A 279 -7.22 35.09 -27.18
C LYS A 279 -5.72 35.27 -27.40
N GLY A 280 -5.06 34.40 -28.15
CA GLY A 280 -3.63 34.47 -28.47
C GLY A 280 -2.70 34.19 -27.28
N LEU A 281 -3.15 33.45 -26.25
CA LEU A 281 -2.29 33.14 -25.13
C LEU A 281 -1.16 32.20 -25.55
N HIS A 282 0.03 32.43 -24.96
CA HIS A 282 1.21 31.60 -25.24
C HIS A 282 0.98 30.11 -24.86
N PRO A 283 1.39 29.14 -25.68
CA PRO A 283 1.14 27.70 -25.45
C PRO A 283 1.50 27.19 -24.06
N ARG A 284 2.63 27.65 -23.49
CA ARG A 284 3.03 27.27 -22.10
C ARG A 284 2.04 27.80 -21.05
N THR A 285 1.41 28.97 -21.29
CA THR A 285 0.41 29.53 -20.38
C THR A 285 -0.87 28.70 -20.42
N ILE A 286 -1.28 28.30 -21.63
CA ILE A 286 -2.44 27.45 -21.86
C ILE A 286 -2.23 26.09 -21.13
N GLU A 287 -1.10 25.44 -21.37
CA GLU A 287 -0.76 24.19 -20.74
C GLU A 287 -0.81 24.28 -19.22
N ARG A 288 -0.09 25.26 -18.62
CA ARG A 288 0.06 25.34 -17.17
C ARG A 288 -1.22 25.79 -16.46
N ARG A 289 -1.95 26.76 -17.01
CA ARG A 289 -3.11 27.38 -16.36
C ARG A 289 -4.45 26.74 -16.76
N TYR A 290 -4.57 26.29 -18.00
CA TYR A 290 -5.84 25.83 -18.56
C TYR A 290 -5.93 24.31 -18.71
N ILE A 291 -4.80 23.58 -18.80
CA ILE A 291 -4.77 22.12 -18.86
C ILE A 291 -4.33 21.54 -17.52
N LEU A 292 -3.09 21.79 -17.07
CA LEU A 292 -2.55 21.15 -15.87
C LEU A 292 -3.27 21.56 -14.59
N ARG A 293 -3.55 22.84 -14.38
CA ARG A 293 -4.13 23.30 -13.12
C ARG A 293 -5.53 22.74 -12.86
N PRO A 294 -6.48 22.71 -13.83
CA PRO A 294 -7.78 22.07 -13.64
C PRO A 294 -7.71 20.57 -13.46
N THR A 295 -6.70 19.88 -14.02
CA THR A 295 -6.54 18.44 -13.98
C THR A 295 -5.75 17.94 -12.76
N LEU A 296 -5.07 18.82 -12.00
CA LEU A 296 -4.29 18.47 -10.82
C LEU A 296 -5.03 17.56 -9.82
N PRO A 297 -6.29 17.79 -9.45
CA PRO A 297 -6.99 16.91 -8.54
C PRO A 297 -7.05 15.46 -9.03
N ILE A 298 -7.32 15.27 -10.33
CA ILE A 298 -7.41 13.94 -10.95
C ILE A 298 -6.03 13.28 -11.02
N ILE A 299 -4.99 14.03 -11.36
CA ILE A 299 -3.60 13.56 -11.40
C ILE A 299 -3.15 13.09 -10.01
N VAL A 300 -3.43 13.89 -8.97
CA VAL A 300 -3.10 13.54 -7.57
C VAL A 300 -3.87 12.31 -7.11
N THR A 301 -5.14 12.18 -7.51
CA THR A 301 -5.93 10.96 -7.26
C THR A 301 -5.27 9.73 -7.87
N GLY A 302 -4.95 9.79 -9.15
CA GLY A 302 -4.29 8.69 -9.86
C GLY A 302 -2.97 8.29 -9.21
N PHE A 303 -2.16 9.28 -8.81
CA PHE A 303 -0.91 9.05 -8.07
C PHE A 303 -1.14 8.35 -6.73
N ALA A 304 -2.10 8.83 -5.95
CA ALA A 304 -2.40 8.26 -4.64
C ALA A 304 -3.00 6.85 -4.73
N LEU A 305 -3.86 6.57 -5.70
CA LEU A 305 -4.34 5.22 -5.99
C LEU A 305 -3.18 4.30 -6.40
N GLY A 306 -2.20 4.83 -7.16
CA GLY A 306 -0.96 4.13 -7.46
C GLY A 306 -0.17 3.79 -6.19
N ILE A 307 -0.07 4.69 -5.21
CA ILE A 307 0.58 4.42 -3.93
C ILE A 307 -0.14 3.31 -3.15
N ILE A 308 -1.47 3.28 -3.15
CA ILE A 308 -2.24 2.22 -2.48
C ILE A 308 -1.85 0.83 -3.00
N SER A 309 -1.65 0.70 -4.31
CA SER A 309 -1.23 -0.57 -4.91
C SER A 309 0.18 -1.01 -4.52
N LEU A 310 1.03 -0.10 -4.02
CA LEU A 310 2.39 -0.42 -3.59
C LEU A 310 2.43 -1.25 -2.30
N TRP A 311 1.46 -1.02 -1.39
CA TRP A 311 1.45 -1.67 -0.09
C TRP A 311 1.22 -3.18 -0.17
N THR A 312 0.50 -3.62 -1.19
CA THR A 312 0.28 -5.06 -1.40
C THR A 312 1.56 -5.78 -1.81
N GLY A 313 2.59 -5.02 -2.20
CA GLY A 313 3.86 -5.55 -2.67
C GLY A 313 3.69 -6.41 -3.92
N SER A 314 4.78 -6.99 -4.37
CA SER A 314 4.71 -8.08 -5.32
C SER A 314 5.45 -9.27 -4.74
N VAL A 315 4.71 -10.20 -4.18
CA VAL A 315 5.25 -11.46 -3.65
C VAL A 315 6.18 -12.09 -4.67
N THR A 316 5.73 -12.19 -5.92
CA THR A 316 6.47 -12.81 -7.02
C THR A 316 7.73 -12.02 -7.37
N LEU A 317 7.63 -10.69 -7.51
CA LEU A 317 8.77 -9.86 -7.89
C LEU A 317 9.87 -9.84 -6.82
N GLU A 318 9.48 -9.64 -5.56
CA GLU A 318 10.41 -9.64 -4.43
C GLU A 318 11.08 -11.00 -4.25
N THR A 319 10.35 -12.10 -4.49
CA THR A 319 10.90 -13.45 -4.42
C THR A 319 11.90 -13.71 -5.55
N ILE A 320 11.59 -13.35 -6.79
CA ILE A 320 12.48 -13.53 -7.96
C ILE A 320 13.79 -12.77 -7.76
N PHE A 321 13.72 -11.51 -7.32
CA PHE A 321 14.91 -10.71 -7.06
C PHE A 321 15.56 -10.97 -5.69
N ASN A 322 15.05 -11.93 -4.91
CA ASN A 322 15.53 -12.15 -3.54
C ASN A 322 15.53 -10.85 -2.71
N TRP A 323 14.59 -9.94 -2.99
CA TRP A 323 14.47 -8.65 -2.32
C TRP A 323 13.87 -8.82 -0.93
N PRO A 324 14.51 -8.29 0.14
CA PRO A 324 14.10 -8.58 1.53
C PRO A 324 12.88 -7.76 1.96
N GLY A 325 11.78 -7.85 1.21
CA GLY A 325 10.55 -7.10 1.44
C GLY A 325 9.43 -7.89 2.11
N LEU A 326 8.27 -7.22 2.29
CA LEU A 326 7.07 -7.80 2.93
C LEU A 326 6.42 -8.89 2.09
N GLY A 327 6.43 -8.76 0.75
CA GLY A 327 5.85 -9.78 -0.13
C GLY A 327 6.63 -11.08 -0.04
N ARG A 328 7.97 -11.01 -0.04
CA ARG A 328 8.83 -12.17 0.18
C ARG A 328 8.67 -12.75 1.57
N LEU A 329 8.57 -11.89 2.61
CA LEU A 329 8.29 -12.33 3.99
C LEU A 329 6.98 -13.12 4.04
N LEU A 330 5.91 -12.61 3.41
CA LEU A 330 4.62 -13.29 3.36
C LEU A 330 4.73 -14.66 2.67
N PHE A 331 5.46 -14.75 1.55
CA PHE A 331 5.70 -16.01 0.86
C PHE A 331 6.43 -17.03 1.74
N GLN A 332 7.49 -16.59 2.40
CA GLN A 332 8.25 -17.44 3.32
C GLN A 332 7.38 -17.92 4.49
N ALA A 333 6.65 -17.00 5.14
CA ALA A 333 5.74 -17.33 6.23
C ALA A 333 4.64 -18.31 5.80
N ALA A 334 4.08 -18.14 4.59
CA ALA A 334 3.09 -19.07 4.05
C ALA A 334 3.68 -20.47 3.77
N THR A 335 4.92 -20.53 3.30
CA THR A 335 5.59 -21.82 2.99
C THR A 335 5.85 -22.65 4.24
N ILE A 336 6.21 -22.00 5.36
CA ILE A 336 6.47 -22.66 6.64
C ILE A 336 5.27 -22.62 7.60
N VAL A 337 4.14 -22.10 7.12
CA VAL A 337 2.87 -21.96 7.88
C VAL A 337 3.02 -21.15 9.18
N ASP A 338 3.84 -20.10 9.17
CA ASP A 338 4.00 -19.17 10.30
C ASP A 338 2.79 -18.21 10.38
N THR A 339 1.74 -18.68 11.00
CA THR A 339 0.45 -17.97 11.10
C THR A 339 0.56 -16.60 11.76
N PRO A 340 1.30 -16.39 12.86
CA PRO A 340 1.45 -15.06 13.46
C PRO A 340 2.04 -14.03 12.47
N VAL A 341 3.02 -14.43 11.66
CA VAL A 341 3.63 -13.54 10.66
C VAL A 341 2.65 -13.25 9.52
N ILE A 342 1.91 -14.24 9.03
CA ILE A 342 0.90 -14.05 7.96
C ILE A 342 -0.17 -13.06 8.41
N ILE A 343 -0.76 -13.25 9.60
CA ILE A 343 -1.75 -12.33 10.16
C ILE A 343 -1.12 -10.95 10.38
N GLY A 344 0.08 -10.90 10.94
CA GLY A 344 0.79 -9.65 11.21
C GLY A 344 1.01 -8.82 9.95
N VAL A 345 1.47 -9.42 8.86
CA VAL A 345 1.66 -8.73 7.56
C VAL A 345 0.32 -8.22 7.02
N THR A 346 -0.75 -9.01 7.11
CA THR A 346 -2.08 -8.62 6.65
C THR A 346 -2.63 -7.42 7.46
N VAL A 347 -2.44 -7.43 8.78
CA VAL A 347 -2.79 -6.31 9.65
C VAL A 347 -2.02 -5.05 9.27
N ILE A 348 -0.71 -5.15 9.05
CA ILE A 348 0.10 -4.01 8.63
C ILE A 348 -0.36 -3.46 7.27
N TYR A 349 -0.70 -4.32 6.32
CA TYR A 349 -1.27 -3.86 5.03
C TYR A 349 -2.57 -3.07 5.23
N ALA A 350 -3.46 -3.50 6.12
CA ALA A 350 -4.69 -2.77 6.44
C ALA A 350 -4.38 -1.37 7.02
N TYR A 351 -3.39 -1.26 7.92
CA TYR A 351 -2.95 0.03 8.46
C TYR A 351 -2.33 0.94 7.41
N LEU A 352 -1.46 0.40 6.56
CA LEU A 352 -0.82 1.17 5.50
C LEU A 352 -1.83 1.70 4.49
N LEU A 353 -2.82 0.87 4.13
CA LEU A 353 -3.93 1.27 3.28
C LEU A 353 -4.72 2.42 3.93
N ALA A 354 -5.11 2.28 5.19
CA ALA A 354 -5.86 3.31 5.90
C ALA A 354 -5.08 4.63 6.02
N ILE A 355 -3.78 4.58 6.33
CA ILE A 355 -2.90 5.76 6.38
C ILE A 355 -2.86 6.44 5.01
N THR A 356 -2.70 5.67 3.93
CA THR A 356 -2.64 6.23 2.58
C THR A 356 -3.96 6.90 2.19
N VAL A 357 -5.10 6.25 2.44
CA VAL A 357 -6.42 6.84 2.19
C VAL A 357 -6.63 8.09 3.03
N PHE A 358 -6.20 8.09 4.28
CA PHE A 358 -6.28 9.28 5.15
C PHE A 358 -5.43 10.45 4.62
N ILE A 359 -4.19 10.18 4.19
CA ILE A 359 -3.33 11.20 3.57
C ILE A 359 -3.97 11.73 2.27
N LEU A 360 -4.57 10.86 1.48
CA LEU A 360 -5.28 11.22 0.27
C LEU A 360 -6.48 12.14 0.55
N ASP A 361 -7.29 11.81 1.55
CA ASP A 361 -8.43 12.64 1.96
C ASP A 361 -7.98 14.05 2.38
N ILE A 362 -6.85 14.17 3.09
CA ILE A 362 -6.26 15.46 3.44
C ILE A 362 -5.78 16.19 2.19
N ALA A 363 -5.09 15.50 1.28
CA ALA A 363 -4.62 16.08 0.04
C ALA A 363 -5.78 16.63 -0.80
N TYR A 364 -6.89 15.90 -0.91
CA TYR A 364 -8.10 16.39 -1.56
C TYR A 364 -8.68 17.64 -0.88
N ALA A 365 -8.78 17.63 0.43
CA ALA A 365 -9.28 18.78 1.18
C ALA A 365 -8.42 20.03 0.98
N LEU A 366 -7.13 19.88 0.68
CA LEU A 366 -6.21 20.97 0.41
C LEU A 366 -6.27 21.45 -1.05
N LEU A 367 -6.39 20.51 -2.00
CA LEU A 367 -6.30 20.78 -3.44
C LEU A 367 -7.64 21.23 -4.05
N ASP A 368 -8.76 20.69 -3.58
CA ASP A 368 -10.08 21.01 -4.12
C ASP A 368 -10.87 21.93 -3.17
N PRO A 369 -10.98 23.23 -3.49
CA PRO A 369 -11.79 24.15 -2.70
C PRO A 369 -13.29 23.82 -2.73
N ARG A 370 -13.78 23.03 -3.70
CA ARG A 370 -15.19 22.62 -3.79
C ARG A 370 -15.57 21.61 -2.70
N VAL A 371 -14.64 20.76 -2.29
CA VAL A 371 -14.81 19.87 -1.14
C VAL A 371 -15.06 20.65 0.14
N LYS A 372 -14.48 21.87 0.25
CA LYS A 372 -14.74 22.80 1.36
C LYS A 372 -16.16 23.35 1.39
N VAL A 373 -16.82 23.46 0.25
CA VAL A 373 -18.19 24.00 0.13
C VAL A 373 -19.25 22.91 0.39
N GLY A 374 -19.02 21.66 -0.04
CA GLY A 374 -19.93 20.54 0.20
C GLY A 374 -20.05 20.10 1.66
N MET A 375 -19.14 20.51 2.54
CA MET A 375 -19.20 20.26 3.98
C MET A 375 -20.10 21.21 4.76
N GLY A 376 -20.74 22.17 4.10
CA GLY A 376 -21.65 23.15 4.69
C GLY A 376 -23.11 23.03 4.27
N GLY A 377 -23.49 22.08 3.42
CA GLY A 377 -24.79 21.98 2.81
C GLY A 377 -25.44 20.62 2.89
N SER A 378 -25.83 20.17 4.05
CA SER A 378 -26.97 19.25 4.19
C SER A 378 -28.03 19.94 5.04
N ARG A 379 -28.98 20.54 4.39
CA ARG A 379 -30.33 20.75 4.91
C ARG A 379 -31.16 19.53 4.56
#